data_544f120c1e687d45f367aa4e22328b39
#
_entry.id   544f120c1e687d45f367aa4e22328b39
#
_cell.length_a   1.000
_cell.length_b   1.000
_cell.length_c   1.000
_cell.angle_alpha   90.00
_cell.angle_beta   90.00
_cell.angle_gamma   90.00
#
_symmetry.space_group_name_H-M   'P 1'
#
loop_
_entity.id
_entity.type
_entity.pdbx_description
1 polymer ?
#
loop_
_entity_poly.entity_id
_entity_poly.type
_entity_poly.pdbx_seq_one_letter_code
_entity_poly.pdbx_strand_id
1 'polypeptide(L)'
;NAVYESAPRFRIGRCSRIVCMSDSHRGVGNRGDNFLFNQNLYYAALEYYYNRCYTYAELGDGDELWENLGLKRITEIHNDVFELLSRFYNRGRLIQLFGNHDRKKSRRRFMETHCGAWCDAGGCAGTLFPGMQVLEGAVLQYGDNGHEILLVHGHQGDLLNDTLWPLAAFLVRFVWRKLELLGIYDPTSAARNYKRRKKTERRLESWAEERRVMVIAGHTHRPVLPEPGGGLYLNDGSCVHPRSITALELDSGRLTLVKWSVRT
;
A
#
# COMPACT_ATOMS: atom_id res chain seq x y z
N ASN A 1 11.65 4.83 14.49
CA ASN A 1 13.07 4.44 14.46
C ASN A 1 13.25 2.95 14.17
N ALA A 2 12.63 2.03 14.94
CA ALA A 2 12.83 0.59 14.80
C ALA A 2 12.61 0.10 13.35
N VAL A 3 11.52 0.52 12.71
CA VAL A 3 11.23 0.16 11.31
C VAL A 3 12.35 0.59 10.36
N TYR A 4 12.82 1.82 10.48
CA TYR A 4 13.90 2.33 9.62
C TYR A 4 15.21 1.57 9.82
N GLU A 5 15.54 1.23 11.06
CA GLU A 5 16.77 0.51 11.40
C GLU A 5 16.76 -0.94 10.90
N SER A 6 15.59 -1.60 10.96
CA SER A 6 15.41 -3.00 10.54
C SER A 6 15.02 -3.17 9.07
N ALA A 7 14.61 -2.11 8.38
CA ALA A 7 14.15 -2.16 7.01
C ALA A 7 15.25 -2.63 6.04
N PRO A 8 14.94 -3.53 5.10
CA PRO A 8 15.87 -3.89 4.04
C PRO A 8 16.17 -2.68 3.16
N ARG A 9 17.41 -2.60 2.66
CA ARG A 9 17.89 -1.50 1.84
C ARG A 9 18.03 -1.92 0.39
N PHE A 10 17.39 -1.17 -0.50
CA PHE A 10 17.40 -1.38 -1.94
C PHE A 10 18.20 -0.26 -2.60
N ARG A 11 19.30 -0.61 -3.26
CA ARG A 11 20.09 0.35 -4.02
C ARG A 11 19.34 0.78 -5.29
N ILE A 12 19.21 2.07 -5.48
CA ILE A 12 18.59 2.68 -6.65
C ILE A 12 19.52 3.74 -7.24
N GLY A 13 19.37 4.00 -8.53
CA GLY A 13 20.17 4.97 -9.23
C GLY A 13 19.33 5.81 -10.19
N ARG A 14 20.00 6.63 -10.99
CA ARG A 14 19.34 7.56 -11.91
C ARG A 14 18.42 6.88 -12.93
N CYS A 15 18.71 5.63 -13.30
CA CYS A 15 17.88 4.86 -14.25
C CYS A 15 16.79 4.03 -13.56
N SER A 16 16.69 4.08 -12.24
CA SER A 16 15.67 3.34 -11.51
C SER A 16 14.30 3.99 -11.71
N ARG A 17 13.30 3.14 -11.95
CA ARG A 17 11.89 3.53 -12.07
C ARG A 17 11.09 2.81 -11.00
N ILE A 18 10.49 3.58 -10.10
CA ILE A 18 9.70 3.03 -9.00
C ILE A 18 8.38 3.77 -8.96
N VAL A 19 7.29 3.04 -8.76
CA VAL A 19 5.98 3.62 -8.49
C VAL A 19 5.48 3.12 -7.16
N CYS A 20 5.07 4.04 -6.30
CA CYS A 20 4.46 3.77 -4.99
C CYS A 20 2.96 4.01 -5.07
N MET A 21 2.18 3.02 -4.64
CA MET A 21 0.73 3.13 -4.42
C MET A 21 0.36 2.37 -3.15
N SER A 22 -0.69 2.80 -2.47
CA SER A 22 -1.20 2.18 -1.25
C SER A 22 -2.72 2.21 -1.18
N ASP A 23 -3.24 1.68 -0.08
CA ASP A 23 -4.65 1.86 0.32
C ASP A 23 -5.63 1.47 -0.80
N SER A 24 -5.40 0.31 -1.41
CA SER A 24 -6.31 -0.30 -2.39
C SER A 24 -7.50 -0.93 -1.69
N HIS A 25 -7.32 -1.50 -0.48
CA HIS A 25 -8.37 -2.17 0.30
C HIS A 25 -9.17 -3.16 -0.54
N ARG A 26 -8.49 -4.01 -1.33
CA ARG A 26 -9.16 -5.04 -2.15
C ARG A 26 -10.00 -5.95 -1.25
N GLY A 27 -11.29 -5.97 -1.50
CA GLY A 27 -12.26 -6.74 -0.73
C GLY A 27 -12.74 -7.99 -1.46
N VAL A 28 -13.98 -8.39 -1.19
CA VAL A 28 -14.59 -9.63 -1.72
C VAL A 28 -15.71 -9.35 -2.72
N GLY A 29 -15.70 -8.22 -3.40
CA GLY A 29 -16.64 -7.88 -4.46
C GLY A 29 -18.05 -7.56 -3.98
N ASN A 30 -18.25 -7.22 -2.71
CA ASN A 30 -19.53 -6.82 -2.16
C ASN A 30 -19.66 -5.29 -2.07
N ARG A 31 -20.81 -4.79 -1.59
CA ARG A 31 -21.06 -3.34 -1.47
C ARG A 31 -20.08 -2.59 -0.54
N GLY A 32 -19.39 -3.29 0.37
CA GLY A 32 -18.36 -2.73 1.24
C GLY A 32 -16.96 -2.71 0.59
N ASP A 33 -16.81 -3.28 -0.60
CA ASP A 33 -15.55 -3.28 -1.32
C ASP A 33 -15.33 -1.94 -2.04
N ASN A 34 -14.62 -1.05 -1.39
CA ASN A 34 -14.34 0.29 -1.91
C ASN A 34 -13.44 0.29 -3.15
N PHE A 35 -12.67 -0.79 -3.36
CA PHE A 35 -11.77 -0.92 -4.49
C PHE A 35 -12.49 -1.18 -5.82
N LEU A 36 -13.67 -1.80 -5.80
CA LEU A 36 -14.41 -2.17 -7.02
C LEU A 36 -14.61 -0.99 -7.99
N PHE A 37 -14.84 0.21 -7.46
CA PHE A 37 -15.05 1.40 -8.30
C PHE A 37 -13.82 1.80 -9.11
N ASN A 38 -12.62 1.40 -8.65
CA ASN A 38 -11.36 1.75 -9.27
C ASN A 38 -10.59 0.54 -9.80
N GLN A 39 -11.12 -0.68 -9.69
CA GLN A 39 -10.44 -1.91 -10.08
C GLN A 39 -9.84 -1.83 -11.49
N ASN A 40 -10.64 -1.45 -12.49
CA ASN A 40 -10.18 -1.36 -13.87
C ASN A 40 -9.14 -0.25 -14.07
N LEU A 41 -9.31 0.87 -13.37
CA LEU A 41 -8.37 1.99 -13.42
C LEU A 41 -7.02 1.61 -12.80
N TYR A 42 -7.07 0.92 -11.66
CA TYR A 42 -5.88 0.41 -10.99
C TYR A 42 -5.16 -0.64 -11.84
N TYR A 43 -5.89 -1.58 -12.43
CA TYR A 43 -5.31 -2.57 -13.34
C TYR A 43 -4.61 -1.92 -14.52
N ALA A 44 -5.27 -0.96 -15.17
CA ALA A 44 -4.68 -0.21 -16.29
C ALA A 44 -3.40 0.56 -15.88
N ALA A 45 -3.40 1.17 -14.68
CA ALA A 45 -2.22 1.83 -14.16
C ALA A 45 -1.08 0.84 -13.89
N LEU A 46 -1.36 -0.30 -13.24
CA LEU A 46 -0.35 -1.34 -13.00
C LEU A 46 0.22 -1.89 -14.30
N GLU A 47 -0.62 -2.16 -15.30
CA GLU A 47 -0.18 -2.65 -16.62
C GLU A 47 0.71 -1.62 -17.33
N TYR A 48 0.36 -0.34 -17.27
CA TYR A 48 1.18 0.75 -17.77
C TYR A 48 2.58 0.75 -17.13
N TYR A 49 2.66 0.64 -15.80
CA TYR A 49 3.93 0.61 -15.07
C TYR A 49 4.72 -0.67 -15.34
N TYR A 50 4.05 -1.82 -15.41
CA TYR A 50 4.68 -3.09 -15.74
C TYR A 50 5.39 -3.03 -17.09
N ASN A 51 4.69 -2.56 -18.13
CA ASN A 51 5.19 -2.47 -19.51
C ASN A 51 6.33 -1.46 -19.66
N ARG A 52 6.43 -0.47 -18.77
CA ARG A 52 7.51 0.54 -18.71
C ARG A 52 8.63 0.19 -17.76
N CYS A 53 8.68 -1.07 -17.31
CA CYS A 53 9.74 -1.60 -16.45
C CYS A 53 9.89 -0.88 -15.10
N TYR A 54 8.81 -0.34 -14.55
CA TYR A 54 8.81 0.15 -13.18
C TYR A 54 8.91 -1.00 -12.18
N THR A 55 9.53 -0.74 -11.03
CA THR A 55 9.33 -1.53 -9.81
C THR A 55 8.10 -0.98 -9.11
N TYR A 56 7.15 -1.84 -8.78
CA TYR A 56 5.97 -1.49 -8.03
C TYR A 56 6.23 -1.67 -6.54
N ALA A 57 6.00 -0.62 -5.76
CA ALA A 57 6.02 -0.62 -4.30
C ALA A 57 4.60 -0.41 -3.76
N GLU A 58 3.99 -1.48 -3.23
CA GLU A 58 2.71 -1.41 -2.52
C GLU A 58 2.97 -1.03 -1.07
N LEU A 59 2.58 0.19 -0.66
CA LEU A 59 2.92 0.72 0.66
C LEU A 59 1.91 0.32 1.76
N GLY A 60 1.26 -0.83 1.64
CA GLY A 60 0.35 -1.39 2.64
C GLY A 60 -1.12 -1.09 2.37
N ASP A 61 -1.98 -1.73 3.19
CA ASP A 61 -3.44 -1.72 3.04
C ASP A 61 -3.89 -2.07 1.62
N GLY A 62 -3.15 -2.99 1.00
CA GLY A 62 -3.49 -3.54 -0.31
C GLY A 62 -4.75 -4.41 -0.24
N ASP A 63 -4.95 -5.17 0.85
CA ASP A 63 -6.05 -6.11 1.01
C ASP A 63 -6.81 -5.88 2.32
N GLU A 64 -8.16 -5.92 2.24
CA GLU A 64 -9.04 -5.67 3.37
C GLU A 64 -9.20 -6.94 4.25
N LEU A 65 -8.22 -7.20 5.12
CA LEU A 65 -8.20 -8.35 6.01
C LEU A 65 -8.78 -8.09 7.41
N TRP A 66 -9.20 -6.86 7.70
CA TRP A 66 -10.00 -6.61 8.91
C TRP A 66 -11.43 -7.11 8.74
N GLU A 67 -12.02 -6.88 7.58
CA GLU A 67 -13.36 -7.37 7.25
C GLU A 67 -13.36 -8.82 6.79
N ASN A 68 -12.29 -9.28 6.14
CA ASN A 68 -12.19 -10.60 5.53
C ASN A 68 -11.18 -11.48 6.29
N LEU A 69 -11.52 -12.77 6.45
CA LEU A 69 -10.69 -13.69 7.24
C LEU A 69 -9.43 -14.14 6.54
N GLY A 70 -9.40 -14.12 5.21
CA GLY A 70 -8.27 -14.60 4.43
C GLY A 70 -8.24 -14.05 3.01
N LEU A 71 -7.11 -14.24 2.34
CA LEU A 71 -6.84 -13.73 1.00
C LEU A 71 -7.54 -14.52 -0.12
N LYS A 72 -7.86 -15.81 0.09
CA LYS A 72 -8.32 -16.69 -0.98
C LYS A 72 -9.46 -16.09 -1.82
N ARG A 73 -10.52 -15.60 -1.17
CA ARG A 73 -11.67 -15.02 -1.88
C ARG A 73 -11.33 -13.66 -2.52
N ILE A 74 -10.43 -12.89 -1.89
CA ILE A 74 -9.94 -11.62 -2.46
C ILE A 74 -9.16 -11.92 -3.75
N THR A 75 -8.25 -12.91 -3.71
CA THR A 75 -7.46 -13.31 -4.90
C THR A 75 -8.33 -13.89 -6.01
N GLU A 76 -9.39 -14.62 -5.68
CA GLU A 76 -10.34 -15.15 -6.67
C GLU A 76 -11.09 -14.02 -7.41
N ILE A 77 -11.52 -12.99 -6.68
CA ILE A 77 -12.28 -11.85 -7.24
C ILE A 77 -11.42 -10.90 -8.03
N HIS A 78 -10.21 -10.62 -7.53
CA HIS A 78 -9.24 -9.72 -8.15
C HIS A 78 -8.10 -10.49 -8.84
N ASN A 79 -8.43 -11.64 -9.45
CA ASN A 79 -7.46 -12.56 -10.02
C ASN A 79 -6.53 -11.90 -11.04
N ASP A 80 -7.04 -11.04 -11.90
CA ASP A 80 -6.30 -10.26 -12.89
C ASP A 80 -5.22 -9.37 -12.24
N VAL A 81 -5.56 -8.70 -11.14
CA VAL A 81 -4.63 -7.86 -10.38
C VAL A 81 -3.53 -8.72 -9.75
N PHE A 82 -3.92 -9.85 -9.11
CA PHE A 82 -2.94 -10.74 -8.47
C PHE A 82 -2.02 -11.42 -9.47
N GLU A 83 -2.52 -11.78 -10.66
CA GLU A 83 -1.70 -12.28 -11.75
C GLU A 83 -0.66 -11.24 -12.17
N LEU A 84 -1.07 -9.99 -12.36
CA LEU A 84 -0.14 -8.91 -12.74
C LEU A 84 0.88 -8.62 -11.64
N LEU A 85 0.47 -8.62 -10.36
CA LEU A 85 1.39 -8.50 -9.23
C LEU A 85 2.40 -9.66 -9.17
N SER A 86 1.94 -10.89 -9.45
CA SER A 86 2.83 -12.06 -9.57
C SER A 86 3.85 -11.89 -10.69
N ARG A 87 3.47 -11.29 -11.81
CA ARG A 87 4.41 -10.97 -12.91
C ARG A 87 5.46 -9.94 -12.49
N PHE A 88 5.09 -8.90 -11.71
CA PHE A 88 6.07 -8.00 -11.09
C PHE A 88 7.02 -8.76 -10.16
N TYR A 89 6.46 -9.61 -9.30
CA TYR A 89 7.22 -10.40 -8.32
C TYR A 89 8.25 -11.32 -9.00
N ASN A 90 7.82 -12.08 -10.01
CA ASN A 90 8.68 -13.01 -10.75
C ASN A 90 9.80 -12.30 -11.54
N ARG A 91 9.67 -11.00 -11.76
CA ARG A 91 10.71 -10.15 -12.35
C ARG A 91 11.59 -9.44 -11.33
N GLY A 92 11.40 -9.71 -10.02
CA GLY A 92 12.10 -9.00 -8.95
C GLY A 92 11.74 -7.51 -8.85
N ARG A 93 10.55 -7.13 -9.33
CA ARG A 93 10.09 -5.75 -9.40
C ARG A 93 8.85 -5.48 -8.52
N LEU A 94 8.72 -6.20 -7.42
CA LEU A 94 7.67 -5.99 -6.42
C LEU A 94 8.28 -5.78 -5.04
N ILE A 95 7.98 -4.66 -4.42
CA ILE A 95 8.22 -4.39 -2.99
C ILE A 95 6.84 -4.31 -2.35
N GLN A 96 6.55 -5.20 -1.40
CA GLN A 96 5.25 -5.21 -0.73
C GLN A 96 5.41 -4.95 0.75
N LEU A 97 4.76 -3.88 1.22
CA LEU A 97 4.64 -3.57 2.63
C LEU A 97 3.27 -4.01 3.15
N PHE A 98 3.15 -4.22 4.44
CA PHE A 98 1.86 -4.37 5.08
C PHE A 98 1.44 -3.07 5.76
N GLY A 99 0.14 -2.81 5.76
CA GLY A 99 -0.48 -1.78 6.55
C GLY A 99 -1.19 -2.35 7.78
N ASN A 100 -2.06 -1.56 8.39
CA ASN A 100 -2.82 -2.03 9.54
C ASN A 100 -3.95 -3.00 9.15
N HIS A 101 -4.61 -2.82 7.99
CA HIS A 101 -5.68 -3.70 7.52
C HIS A 101 -5.17 -5.07 7.07
N ASP A 102 -4.00 -5.13 6.52
CA ASP A 102 -3.43 -6.37 6.00
C ASP A 102 -2.17 -6.86 6.76
N ARG A 103 -1.98 -6.42 8.00
CA ARG A 103 -0.85 -6.81 8.88
C ARG A 103 -0.64 -8.33 9.02
N LYS A 104 -1.67 -9.14 8.80
CA LYS A 104 -1.55 -10.60 8.78
C LYS A 104 -0.56 -11.11 7.75
N LYS A 105 -0.36 -10.36 6.66
CA LYS A 105 0.61 -10.70 5.60
C LYS A 105 2.07 -10.69 6.08
N SER A 106 2.39 -10.01 7.18
CA SER A 106 3.72 -10.07 7.81
C SER A 106 4.11 -11.48 8.27
N ARG A 107 3.12 -12.36 8.46
CA ARG A 107 3.35 -13.73 8.91
C ARG A 107 3.61 -14.62 7.71
N ARG A 108 4.82 -15.13 7.58
CA ARG A 108 5.22 -16.05 6.49
C ARG A 108 4.23 -17.20 6.31
N ARG A 109 3.81 -17.86 7.39
CA ARG A 109 2.81 -18.94 7.34
C ARG A 109 1.48 -18.52 6.74
N PHE A 110 1.04 -17.27 6.99
CA PHE A 110 -0.20 -16.75 6.39
C PHE A 110 -0.05 -16.64 4.88
N MET A 111 1.06 -16.09 4.39
CA MET A 111 1.32 -15.96 2.95
C MET A 111 1.44 -17.34 2.28
N GLU A 112 2.20 -18.27 2.85
CA GLU A 112 2.33 -19.64 2.33
C GLU A 112 0.99 -20.37 2.23
N THR A 113 0.09 -20.17 3.21
CA THR A 113 -1.23 -20.82 3.22
C THR A 113 -2.20 -20.22 2.20
N HIS A 114 -2.14 -18.90 1.97
CA HIS A 114 -3.15 -18.19 1.17
C HIS A 114 -2.69 -17.86 -0.26
N CYS A 115 -1.38 -17.85 -0.50
CA CYS A 115 -0.77 -17.60 -1.82
C CYS A 115 -0.04 -18.84 -2.37
N GLY A 116 -0.10 -19.95 -1.65
CA GLY A 116 0.62 -21.18 -2.00
C GLY A 116 0.06 -21.96 -3.18
N ALA A 117 -1.23 -21.83 -3.45
CA ALA A 117 -1.87 -22.49 -4.60
C ALA A 117 -2.78 -21.47 -5.31
N TRP A 118 -2.58 -21.32 -6.60
CA TRP A 118 -3.34 -20.41 -7.45
C TRP A 118 -3.51 -21.03 -8.83
N CYS A 119 -4.67 -20.79 -9.47
CA CYS A 119 -4.92 -21.18 -10.83
C CYS A 119 -5.13 -19.93 -11.67
N ASP A 120 -4.38 -19.82 -12.76
CA ASP A 120 -4.59 -18.77 -13.75
C ASP A 120 -5.90 -18.98 -14.56
N ALA A 121 -6.24 -18.03 -15.41
CA ALA A 121 -7.41 -18.12 -16.27
C ALA A 121 -7.37 -19.30 -17.25
N GLY A 122 -6.20 -19.88 -17.50
CA GLY A 122 -5.96 -21.08 -18.32
C GLY A 122 -6.06 -22.38 -17.54
N GLY A 123 -6.29 -22.32 -16.22
CA GLY A 123 -6.39 -23.49 -15.34
C GLY A 123 -5.04 -24.06 -14.89
N CYS A 124 -3.93 -23.38 -15.17
CA CYS A 124 -2.61 -23.78 -14.69
C CYS A 124 -2.47 -23.50 -13.20
N ALA A 125 -2.20 -24.53 -12.41
CA ALA A 125 -1.93 -24.37 -10.99
C ALA A 125 -0.50 -23.83 -10.77
N GLY A 126 -0.39 -22.76 -9.98
CA GLY A 126 0.88 -22.15 -9.63
C GLY A 126 0.88 -21.58 -8.22
N THR A 127 1.97 -20.93 -7.87
CA THR A 127 2.12 -20.17 -6.62
C THR A 127 2.25 -18.70 -6.97
N LEU A 128 1.38 -17.85 -6.44
CA LEU A 128 1.40 -16.41 -6.74
C LEU A 128 2.73 -15.74 -6.36
N PHE A 129 3.15 -15.97 -5.13
CA PHE A 129 4.30 -15.29 -4.54
C PHE A 129 5.17 -16.28 -3.74
N PRO A 130 5.89 -17.21 -4.41
CA PRO A 130 6.67 -18.25 -3.72
C PRO A 130 7.78 -17.63 -2.88
N GLY A 131 7.72 -17.84 -1.55
CA GLY A 131 8.73 -17.34 -0.62
C GLY A 131 8.71 -15.83 -0.37
N MET A 132 7.66 -15.12 -0.81
CA MET A 132 7.54 -13.68 -0.60
C MET A 132 7.55 -13.30 0.87
N GLN A 133 8.34 -12.30 1.19
CA GLN A 133 8.35 -11.64 2.48
C GLN A 133 7.70 -10.26 2.35
N VAL A 134 6.60 -10.07 3.08
CA VAL A 134 5.93 -8.77 3.16
C VAL A 134 6.56 -7.97 4.29
N LEU A 135 7.00 -6.76 4.01
CA LEU A 135 7.87 -5.96 4.87
C LEU A 135 7.04 -4.95 5.69
N GLU A 136 7.60 -4.47 6.79
CA GLU A 136 7.02 -3.35 7.55
C GLU A 136 7.43 -1.99 6.98
N GLY A 137 8.61 -1.92 6.41
CA GLY A 137 9.16 -0.78 5.71
C GLY A 137 10.29 -1.20 4.79
N ALA A 138 10.69 -0.33 3.90
CA ALA A 138 11.82 -0.50 2.99
C ALA A 138 12.59 0.81 2.85
N VAL A 139 13.90 0.75 2.66
CA VAL A 139 14.72 1.93 2.42
C VAL A 139 15.29 1.88 1.01
N LEU A 140 15.01 2.91 0.23
CA LEU A 140 15.65 3.12 -1.07
C LEU A 140 16.89 3.97 -0.86
N GLN A 141 18.08 3.44 -1.22
CA GLN A 141 19.35 4.16 -1.15
C GLN A 141 19.70 4.68 -2.56
N TYR A 142 19.64 6.01 -2.73
CA TYR A 142 19.88 6.65 -4.02
C TYR A 142 21.36 7.01 -4.20
N GLY A 143 21.96 6.42 -5.22
CA GLY A 143 23.36 6.68 -5.59
C GLY A 143 24.37 6.29 -4.49
N ASP A 144 25.63 6.70 -4.69
CA ASP A 144 26.72 6.44 -3.76
C ASP A 144 26.75 7.46 -2.59
N ASN A 145 26.00 8.55 -2.68
CA ASN A 145 25.97 9.63 -1.72
C ASN A 145 25.07 9.37 -0.49
N GLY A 146 24.45 8.19 -0.43
CA GLY A 146 23.72 7.76 0.76
C GLY A 146 22.39 8.47 1.01
N HIS A 147 21.81 9.16 0.03
CA HIS A 147 20.46 9.69 0.19
C HIS A 147 19.46 8.54 0.35
N GLU A 148 18.70 8.55 1.42
CA GLU A 148 17.76 7.52 1.74
C GLU A 148 16.32 8.00 1.65
N ILE A 149 15.45 7.13 1.13
CA ILE A 149 14.00 7.32 1.10
C ILE A 149 13.39 6.15 1.85
N LEU A 150 12.75 6.43 2.97
CA LEU A 150 12.02 5.43 3.74
C LEU A 150 10.61 5.25 3.18
N LEU A 151 10.28 4.03 2.80
CA LEU A 151 8.94 3.61 2.43
C LEU A 151 8.28 2.95 3.64
N VAL A 152 7.10 3.45 4.04
CA VAL A 152 6.30 2.89 5.14
C VAL A 152 4.82 3.05 4.82
N HIS A 153 3.96 2.26 5.47
CA HIS A 153 2.52 2.52 5.34
C HIS A 153 2.11 3.80 6.07
N GLY A 154 2.62 4.04 7.28
CA GLY A 154 2.31 5.24 8.07
C GLY A 154 1.45 4.98 9.31
N HIS A 155 0.93 3.75 9.51
CA HIS A 155 0.17 3.38 10.71
C HIS A 155 1.02 3.33 12.00
N GLN A 156 2.34 3.22 11.86
CA GLN A 156 3.29 3.10 12.97
C GLN A 156 3.26 4.28 13.96
N GLY A 157 2.71 5.40 13.55
CA GLY A 157 2.50 6.58 14.41
C GLY A 157 1.15 6.60 15.15
N ASP A 158 0.28 5.62 14.94
CA ASP A 158 -1.08 5.56 15.49
C ASP A 158 -1.25 4.39 16.46
N LEU A 159 -1.38 4.68 17.78
CA LEU A 159 -1.49 3.67 18.84
C LEU A 159 -2.64 2.67 18.61
N LEU A 160 -3.79 3.10 18.07
CA LEU A 160 -4.92 2.19 17.82
C LEU A 160 -4.65 1.26 16.64
N ASN A 161 -4.00 1.78 15.61
CA ASN A 161 -3.73 1.01 14.41
C ASN A 161 -2.45 0.18 14.53
N ASP A 162 -1.53 0.56 15.39
CA ASP A 162 -0.29 -0.19 15.62
C ASP A 162 -0.40 -1.17 16.80
N THR A 163 -0.75 -0.69 18.00
CA THR A 163 -0.73 -1.51 19.22
C THR A 163 -2.04 -2.25 19.48
N LEU A 164 -3.17 -1.59 19.24
CA LEU A 164 -4.52 -2.13 19.52
C LEU A 164 -5.22 -2.66 18.26
N TRP A 165 -4.47 -2.95 17.19
CA TRP A 165 -5.01 -3.43 15.93
C TRP A 165 -5.95 -4.66 16.04
N PRO A 166 -5.75 -5.65 16.96
CA PRO A 166 -6.68 -6.78 17.06
C PRO A 166 -8.07 -6.35 17.53
N LEU A 167 -8.12 -5.39 18.47
CA LEU A 167 -9.37 -4.82 18.95
C LEU A 167 -10.05 -3.96 17.87
N ALA A 168 -9.26 -3.14 17.16
CA ALA A 168 -9.75 -2.35 16.04
C ALA A 168 -10.32 -3.24 14.94
N ALA A 169 -9.61 -4.30 14.54
CA ALA A 169 -10.09 -5.26 13.55
C ALA A 169 -11.37 -6.00 14.00
N PHE A 170 -11.47 -6.33 15.27
CA PHE A 170 -12.70 -6.94 15.83
C PHE A 170 -13.89 -5.97 15.73
N LEU A 171 -13.70 -4.71 16.14
CA LEU A 171 -14.76 -3.69 16.08
C LEU A 171 -15.19 -3.40 14.64
N VAL A 172 -14.25 -3.27 13.70
CA VAL A 172 -14.56 -3.08 12.28
C VAL A 172 -15.39 -4.26 11.75
N ARG A 173 -14.96 -5.49 12.01
CA ARG A 173 -15.62 -6.70 11.49
C ARG A 173 -17.03 -6.90 12.04
N PHE A 174 -17.22 -6.76 13.35
CA PHE A 174 -18.46 -7.16 14.01
C PHE A 174 -19.43 -6.02 14.28
N VAL A 175 -18.94 -4.78 14.34
CA VAL A 175 -19.74 -3.60 14.63
C VAL A 175 -19.84 -2.69 13.42
N TRP A 176 -18.73 -2.11 12.97
CA TRP A 176 -18.74 -1.08 11.94
C TRP A 176 -19.20 -1.59 10.57
N ARG A 177 -18.80 -2.78 10.16
CA ARG A 177 -19.27 -3.39 8.91
C ARG A 177 -20.80 -3.50 8.82
N LYS A 178 -21.47 -3.84 9.94
CA LYS A 178 -22.93 -3.90 9.98
C LYS A 178 -23.56 -2.51 9.92
N LEU A 179 -22.93 -1.53 10.54
CA LEU A 179 -23.39 -0.14 10.55
C LEU A 179 -23.16 0.53 9.20
N GLU A 180 -22.07 0.24 8.50
CA GLU A 180 -21.81 0.74 7.15
C GLU A 180 -22.86 0.25 6.14
N LEU A 181 -23.34 -0.98 6.26
CA LEU A 181 -24.46 -1.46 5.45
C LEU A 181 -25.77 -0.67 5.68
N LEU A 182 -25.89 -0.01 6.85
CA LEU A 182 -26.99 0.89 7.21
C LEU A 182 -26.67 2.37 6.92
N GLY A 183 -25.51 2.66 6.27
CA GLY A 183 -25.10 4.02 5.96
C GLY A 183 -24.39 4.78 7.09
N ILE A 184 -24.06 4.12 8.20
CA ILE A 184 -23.34 4.70 9.35
C ILE A 184 -21.86 4.34 9.21
N TYR A 185 -21.03 5.32 8.93
CA TYR A 185 -19.59 5.13 8.67
C TYR A 185 -18.74 5.21 9.95
N ASP A 186 -17.62 4.47 9.96
CA ASP A 186 -16.65 4.48 11.05
C ASP A 186 -15.98 5.86 11.22
N PRO A 187 -16.20 6.58 12.34
CA PRO A 187 -15.57 7.88 12.58
C PRO A 187 -14.11 7.75 13.06
N THR A 188 -13.64 6.54 13.35
CA THR A 188 -12.30 6.32 13.93
C THR A 188 -11.21 6.14 12.87
N SER A 189 -11.58 5.99 11.60
CA SER A 189 -10.63 5.88 10.48
C SER A 189 -9.71 7.10 10.40
N ALA A 190 -8.38 6.87 10.29
CA ALA A 190 -7.40 7.95 10.12
C ALA A 190 -7.67 8.75 8.85
N ALA A 191 -8.13 8.11 7.77
CA ALA A 191 -8.47 8.76 6.52
C ALA A 191 -9.65 9.75 6.64
N ARG A 192 -10.61 9.48 7.54
CA ARG A 192 -11.82 10.31 7.72
C ARG A 192 -11.70 11.30 8.88
N ASN A 193 -10.87 11.02 9.89
CA ASN A 193 -10.70 11.89 11.05
C ASN A 193 -9.55 12.88 10.84
N TYR A 194 -9.89 14.14 10.53
CA TYR A 194 -8.92 15.22 10.25
C TYR A 194 -7.86 15.41 11.36
N LYS A 195 -8.27 15.42 12.64
CA LYS A 195 -7.33 15.65 13.77
C LYS A 195 -6.33 14.50 13.90
N ARG A 196 -6.81 13.27 13.73
CA ARG A 196 -5.99 12.06 13.83
C ARG A 196 -5.00 11.99 12.65
N ARG A 197 -5.49 12.20 11.43
CA ARG A 197 -4.68 12.29 10.22
C ARG A 197 -3.56 13.30 10.38
N LYS A 198 -3.88 14.56 10.73
CA LYS A 198 -2.91 15.62 10.91
C LYS A 198 -1.85 15.30 11.99
N LYS A 199 -2.24 14.55 13.03
CA LYS A 199 -1.30 14.11 14.07
C LYS A 199 -0.32 13.06 13.54
N THR A 200 -0.78 12.11 12.73
CA THR A 200 0.05 11.08 12.11
C THR A 200 1.02 11.72 11.09
N GLU A 201 0.51 12.55 10.20
CA GLU A 201 1.32 13.29 9.21
C GLU A 201 2.43 14.09 9.88
N ARG A 202 2.10 14.91 10.90
CA ARG A 202 3.10 15.71 11.65
C ARG A 202 4.19 14.86 12.32
N ARG A 203 3.85 13.67 12.84
CA ARG A 203 4.83 12.78 13.45
C ARG A 203 5.83 12.24 12.43
N LEU A 204 5.34 11.85 11.26
CA LEU A 204 6.20 11.37 10.17
C LEU A 204 7.04 12.51 9.59
N GLU A 205 6.46 13.70 9.42
CA GLU A 205 7.16 14.91 8.99
C GLU A 205 8.28 15.30 9.97
N SER A 206 7.99 15.41 11.27
CA SER A 206 9.00 15.73 12.29
C SER A 206 10.11 14.68 12.32
N TRP A 207 9.79 13.39 12.19
CA TRP A 207 10.77 12.32 12.14
C TRP A 207 11.66 12.43 10.88
N ALA A 208 11.06 12.71 9.72
CA ALA A 208 11.77 12.88 8.46
C ALA A 208 12.78 14.05 8.52
N GLU A 209 12.36 15.18 9.08
CA GLU A 209 13.20 16.37 9.27
C GLU A 209 14.33 16.11 10.27
N GLU A 210 14.01 15.52 11.44
CA GLU A 210 15.01 15.20 12.47
C GLU A 210 16.11 14.27 11.94
N ARG A 211 15.72 13.24 11.17
CA ARG A 211 16.65 12.27 10.60
C ARG A 211 17.25 12.68 9.27
N ARG A 212 16.73 13.73 8.64
CA ARG A 212 17.08 14.15 7.27
C ARG A 212 16.93 13.03 6.25
N VAL A 213 15.89 12.22 6.44
CA VAL A 213 15.52 11.08 5.56
C VAL A 213 14.15 11.38 4.96
N MET A 214 14.07 11.28 3.64
CA MET A 214 12.78 11.41 2.96
C MET A 214 11.87 10.23 3.32
N VAL A 215 10.58 10.50 3.56
CA VAL A 215 9.58 9.47 3.87
C VAL A 215 8.48 9.51 2.83
N ILE A 216 8.19 8.37 2.22
CA ILE A 216 7.00 8.14 1.41
C ILE A 216 6.06 7.23 2.18
N ALA A 217 4.82 7.68 2.40
CA ALA A 217 3.82 6.95 3.17
C ALA A 217 2.46 6.92 2.46
N GLY A 218 1.56 6.05 2.91
CA GLY A 218 0.14 5.98 2.59
C GLY A 218 -0.74 6.31 3.80
N HIS A 219 -1.73 5.45 4.10
CA HIS A 219 -2.56 5.42 5.32
C HIS A 219 -3.52 6.60 5.52
N THR A 220 -3.13 7.81 5.19
CA THR A 220 -3.98 8.99 5.41
C THR A 220 -4.87 9.30 4.21
N HIS A 221 -4.70 8.57 3.11
CA HIS A 221 -5.44 8.71 1.84
C HIS A 221 -5.37 10.13 1.25
N ARG A 222 -4.36 10.92 1.65
CA ARG A 222 -4.21 12.29 1.18
C ARG A 222 -2.86 12.44 0.48
N PRO A 223 -2.85 12.60 -0.84
CA PRO A 223 -1.59 12.76 -1.57
C PRO A 223 -0.89 14.06 -1.16
N VAL A 224 0.40 13.94 -0.91
CA VAL A 224 1.28 15.06 -0.55
C VAL A 224 2.60 14.95 -1.30
N LEU A 225 2.94 15.97 -2.06
CA LEU A 225 4.25 16.16 -2.66
C LEU A 225 4.67 17.61 -2.38
N PRO A 226 5.60 17.86 -1.46
CA PRO A 226 6.12 19.19 -1.20
C PRO A 226 6.82 19.80 -2.42
N GLU A 227 6.84 21.13 -2.51
CA GLU A 227 7.68 21.83 -3.48
C GLU A 227 9.16 21.52 -3.24
N PRO A 228 10.01 21.61 -4.27
CA PRO A 228 11.45 21.41 -4.12
C PRO A 228 12.05 22.30 -3.03
N GLY A 229 12.77 21.71 -2.08
CA GLY A 229 13.30 22.39 -0.90
C GLY A 229 12.33 22.55 0.26
N GLY A 230 11.09 22.02 0.11
CA GLY A 230 10.09 21.91 1.18
C GLY A 230 10.38 20.75 2.13
N GLY A 231 9.33 20.23 2.77
CA GLY A 231 9.44 19.12 3.72
C GLY A 231 9.89 17.78 3.09
N LEU A 232 10.29 16.86 3.94
CA LEU A 232 10.77 15.51 3.55
C LEU A 232 9.68 14.43 3.66
N TYR A 233 8.45 14.80 4.00
CA TYR A 233 7.31 13.89 4.06
C TYR A 233 6.46 13.95 2.79
N LEU A 234 6.26 12.79 2.18
CA LEU A 234 5.44 12.59 0.99
C LEU A 234 4.37 11.55 1.29
N ASN A 235 3.24 11.64 0.58
CA ASN A 235 2.18 10.64 0.68
C ASN A 235 1.63 10.31 -0.72
N ASP A 236 1.50 9.02 -1.04
CA ASP A 236 1.05 8.55 -2.34
C ASP A 236 -0.48 8.65 -2.53
N GLY A 237 -1.22 8.95 -1.46
CA GLY A 237 -2.66 9.10 -1.48
C GLY A 237 -3.40 7.79 -1.26
N SER A 238 -4.24 7.36 -2.19
CA SER A 238 -4.93 6.07 -2.13
C SER A 238 -5.52 5.63 -3.47
N CYS A 239 -5.92 4.37 -3.53
CA CYS A 239 -6.59 3.76 -4.69
C CYS A 239 -8.12 3.64 -4.53
N VAL A 240 -8.71 4.19 -3.44
CA VAL A 240 -10.16 4.09 -3.16
C VAL A 240 -10.91 5.40 -3.31
N HIS A 241 -10.29 6.47 -3.79
CA HIS A 241 -11.03 7.70 -4.10
C HIS A 241 -11.98 7.49 -5.27
N PRO A 242 -13.20 8.02 -5.23
CA PRO A 242 -14.16 7.87 -6.33
C PRO A 242 -13.57 8.31 -7.67
N ARG A 243 -13.52 7.40 -8.64
CA ARG A 243 -13.08 7.62 -10.04
C ARG A 243 -11.65 8.10 -10.20
N SER A 244 -10.80 7.95 -9.20
CA SER A 244 -9.38 8.31 -9.31
C SER A 244 -8.51 7.53 -8.34
N ILE A 245 -7.27 7.31 -8.74
CA ILE A 245 -6.21 6.77 -7.89
C ILE A 245 -4.99 7.69 -7.99
N THR A 246 -4.15 7.67 -6.98
CA THR A 246 -2.91 8.44 -6.96
C THR A 246 -1.71 7.53 -6.79
N ALA A 247 -0.58 7.97 -7.29
CA ALA A 247 0.70 7.28 -7.21
C ALA A 247 1.84 8.29 -7.08
N LEU A 248 2.92 7.92 -6.41
CA LEU A 248 4.18 8.64 -6.45
C LEU A 248 5.15 7.87 -7.35
N GLU A 249 5.60 8.51 -8.41
CA GLU A 249 6.61 7.98 -9.33
C GLU A 249 7.98 8.53 -8.98
N LEU A 250 8.98 7.65 -8.95
CA LEU A 250 10.39 8.00 -9.00
C LEU A 250 10.93 7.51 -10.37
N ASP A 251 11.21 8.44 -11.26
CA ASP A 251 11.81 8.14 -12.56
C ASP A 251 12.92 9.15 -12.87
N SER A 252 14.06 8.65 -13.27
CA SER A 252 15.22 9.47 -13.64
C SER A 252 15.66 10.46 -12.56
N GLY A 253 15.50 10.08 -11.29
CA GLY A 253 15.80 10.90 -10.12
C GLY A 253 14.78 12.00 -9.82
N ARG A 254 13.63 12.00 -10.50
CA ARG A 254 12.52 12.93 -10.28
C ARG A 254 11.38 12.22 -9.56
N LEU A 255 10.83 12.85 -8.52
CA LEU A 255 9.58 12.47 -7.88
C LEU A 255 8.41 13.23 -8.51
N THR A 256 7.35 12.50 -8.83
CA THR A 256 6.14 13.05 -9.45
C THR A 256 4.91 12.43 -8.79
N LEU A 257 3.98 13.28 -8.37
CA LEU A 257 2.66 12.83 -7.93
C LEU A 257 1.74 12.72 -9.16
N VAL A 258 1.28 11.52 -9.45
CA VAL A 258 0.44 11.21 -10.60
C VAL A 258 -0.97 10.90 -10.14
N LYS A 259 -1.95 11.46 -10.85
CA LYS A 259 -3.36 11.14 -10.66
C LYS A 259 -3.90 10.45 -11.90
N TRP A 260 -4.33 9.22 -11.75
CA TRP A 260 -5.09 8.48 -12.74
C TRP A 260 -6.58 8.74 -12.56
N SER A 261 -7.29 9.00 -13.63
CA SER A 261 -8.74 9.23 -13.59
C SER A 261 -9.42 8.79 -14.87
N VAL A 262 -10.68 8.38 -14.77
CA VAL A 262 -11.53 8.12 -15.94
C VAL A 262 -11.99 9.46 -16.49
N ARG A 263 -11.73 9.72 -17.77
CA ARG A 263 -12.36 10.85 -18.47
C ARG A 263 -13.79 10.46 -18.81
N THR A 264 -14.75 11.23 -18.36
CA THR A 264 -16.16 11.15 -18.79
C THR A 264 -16.38 12.04 -19.98
#